data_8d608430365bf841dd465f0e19f62199
#
_entry.id   8d608430365bf841dd465f0e19f62199
#
_cell.length_a   1.000
_cell.length_b   1.000
_cell.length_c   1.000
_cell.angle_alpha   90.00
_cell.angle_beta   90.00
_cell.angle_gamma   90.00
#
_symmetry.space_group_name_H-M   'P 1'
#
loop_
_entity.id
_entity.type
_entity.pdbx_description
1 polymer ?
#
loop_
_entity_poly.entity_id
_entity_poly.type
_entity_poly.pdbx_seq_one_letter_code
_entity_poly.pdbx_strand_id
1 'polypeptide(L)'
;LGPLAGLVAITAGCNSMTSVTSIFVGIVGAIIAIIVNELLNKYEIDDVVGAVPVHLAAGIWGTLAVGLFSDLNILDTGLDRFAQIKIQLIGIIVIGSFTFISSFLILSLFNKFYALRVNPVQEELGLNIAEHNAVSIEHDLISILDKQSESGDLKIRGPQDPFTAGGVIGLYYNKLMSKLETTEEEKNKWRERISKEVKLAVKVQENFLPKRNLKNYPVSGINIAAREVSGDFFSFYPHNDCVYFIIADVAGKGIHAGMVMAKASTLFEVLAQSKVDPDEIIFHMNNDLNNTKTSGMFVTSIVGEYNLISDDIRWVNAGHQPAILRDKKGKYSQFESSAPPLGVIKQKDKSVYIINKTKLNGSRFYAFTDG
;
A
#
# COMPACT_ATOMS: atom_id res chain seq x y z
N LEU A 1 -45.78 14.44 0.61
CA LEU A 1 -45.82 15.65 1.47
C LEU A 1 -46.79 16.70 0.93
N GLY A 2 -46.70 17.17 -0.33
CA GLY A 2 -47.44 18.31 -0.87
C GLY A 2 -48.99 18.26 -0.71
N PRO A 3 -49.67 17.19 -1.17
CA PRO A 3 -51.15 17.13 -1.01
C PRO A 3 -51.59 17.16 0.45
N LEU A 4 -50.89 16.45 1.32
CA LEU A 4 -51.22 16.43 2.75
C LEU A 4 -51.00 17.79 3.43
N ALA A 5 -49.94 18.46 3.11
CA ALA A 5 -49.64 19.82 3.61
C ALA A 5 -50.67 20.85 3.12
N GLY A 6 -51.13 20.72 1.86
CA GLY A 6 -52.18 21.54 1.32
C GLY A 6 -53.54 21.35 2.07
N LEU A 7 -53.87 20.12 2.41
CA LEU A 7 -55.06 19.79 3.21
C LEU A 7 -54.96 20.36 4.62
N VAL A 8 -53.78 20.23 5.28
CA VAL A 8 -53.54 20.80 6.61
C VAL A 8 -53.68 22.31 6.56
N ALA A 9 -53.12 22.97 5.54
CA ALA A 9 -53.18 24.45 5.42
C ALA A 9 -54.56 25.01 5.31
N ILE A 10 -55.51 24.30 4.68
CA ILE A 10 -56.90 24.77 4.51
C ILE A 10 -57.82 24.41 5.69
N THR A 11 -57.39 23.49 6.56
CA THR A 11 -58.25 22.95 7.63
C THR A 11 -58.84 24.02 8.54
N ALA A 12 -58.03 25.00 8.95
CA ALA A 12 -58.46 26.06 9.88
C ALA A 12 -59.51 27.04 9.26
N GLY A 13 -59.50 27.17 7.93
CA GLY A 13 -60.37 28.14 7.24
C GLY A 13 -61.45 27.50 6.37
N CYS A 14 -61.67 26.19 6.48
CA CYS A 14 -62.54 25.43 5.54
C CYS A 14 -63.99 25.90 5.49
N ASN A 15 -64.52 26.50 6.54
CA ASN A 15 -65.89 27.02 6.63
C ASN A 15 -66.03 28.51 6.22
N SER A 16 -64.93 29.25 6.13
CA SER A 16 -64.92 30.72 5.99
C SER A 16 -64.10 31.22 4.77
N MET A 17 -63.59 30.28 3.96
CA MET A 17 -62.85 30.62 2.75
C MET A 17 -63.65 30.18 1.48
N THR A 18 -63.46 30.93 0.39
CA THR A 18 -63.99 30.54 -0.90
C THR A 18 -63.18 29.41 -1.51
N SER A 19 -63.76 28.65 -2.46
CA SER A 19 -63.03 27.56 -3.15
C SER A 19 -61.73 28.05 -3.83
N VAL A 20 -61.72 29.24 -4.38
CA VAL A 20 -60.53 29.82 -5.03
C VAL A 20 -59.42 30.15 -4.01
N THR A 21 -59.81 30.77 -2.88
CA THR A 21 -58.83 31.04 -1.80
C THR A 21 -58.31 29.80 -1.15
N SER A 22 -59.14 28.76 -0.99
CA SER A 22 -58.75 27.45 -0.45
C SER A 22 -57.70 26.79 -1.34
N ILE A 23 -57.88 26.81 -2.68
CA ILE A 23 -56.89 26.28 -3.63
C ILE A 23 -55.54 27.05 -3.48
N PHE A 24 -55.60 28.39 -3.41
CA PHE A 24 -54.41 29.20 -3.24
C PHE A 24 -53.68 28.89 -1.93
N VAL A 25 -54.39 28.85 -0.82
CA VAL A 25 -53.82 28.52 0.50
C VAL A 25 -53.20 27.15 0.53
N GLY A 26 -53.86 26.16 -0.11
CA GLY A 26 -53.37 24.79 -0.24
C GLY A 26 -52.07 24.69 -1.04
N ILE A 27 -51.98 25.41 -2.19
CA ILE A 27 -50.76 25.46 -3.01
C ILE A 27 -49.62 26.06 -2.22
N VAL A 28 -49.82 27.19 -1.55
CA VAL A 28 -48.78 27.83 -0.75
C VAL A 28 -48.36 26.95 0.42
N GLY A 29 -49.28 26.26 1.08
CA GLY A 29 -48.98 25.30 2.14
C GLY A 29 -48.11 24.15 1.66
N ALA A 30 -48.39 23.63 0.48
CA ALA A 30 -47.59 22.56 -0.13
C ALA A 30 -46.17 23.04 -0.47
N ILE A 31 -46.01 24.27 -1.01
CA ILE A 31 -44.71 24.87 -1.30
C ILE A 31 -43.91 25.07 0.00
N ILE A 32 -44.53 25.59 1.05
CA ILE A 32 -43.89 25.80 2.35
C ILE A 32 -43.36 24.45 2.91
N ALA A 33 -44.18 23.41 2.84
CA ALA A 33 -43.77 22.10 3.33
C ALA A 33 -42.57 21.52 2.55
N ILE A 34 -42.54 21.72 1.23
CA ILE A 34 -41.36 21.28 0.43
C ILE A 34 -40.09 22.07 0.86
N ILE A 35 -40.19 23.37 1.00
CA ILE A 35 -39.06 24.21 1.41
C ILE A 35 -38.57 23.81 2.81
N VAL A 36 -39.48 23.60 3.76
CA VAL A 36 -39.11 23.22 5.13
C VAL A 36 -38.49 21.81 5.14
N ASN A 37 -38.99 20.88 4.36
CA ASN A 37 -38.41 19.54 4.23
C ASN A 37 -36.97 19.61 3.70
N GLU A 38 -36.68 20.42 2.69
CA GLU A 38 -35.32 20.62 2.17
C GLU A 38 -34.41 21.29 3.20
N LEU A 39 -34.94 22.21 4.00
CA LEU A 39 -34.19 22.84 5.11
C LEU A 39 -33.86 21.83 6.20
N LEU A 40 -34.78 20.96 6.61
CA LEU A 40 -34.52 19.91 7.59
C LEU A 40 -33.41 18.97 7.12
N ASN A 41 -33.50 18.51 5.86
CA ASN A 41 -32.48 17.67 5.23
C ASN A 41 -31.12 18.36 5.21
N LYS A 42 -31.08 19.65 4.86
CA LYS A 42 -29.83 20.42 4.82
C LYS A 42 -29.17 20.57 6.19
N TYR A 43 -29.97 20.65 7.25
CA TYR A 43 -29.48 20.74 8.63
C TYR A 43 -29.38 19.39 9.34
N GLU A 44 -29.54 18.29 8.58
CA GLU A 44 -29.46 16.91 9.11
C GLU A 44 -30.40 16.66 10.30
N ILE A 45 -31.60 17.30 10.24
CA ILE A 45 -32.66 17.09 11.24
C ILE A 45 -33.56 15.97 10.75
N ASP A 46 -33.57 14.87 11.50
CA ASP A 46 -34.36 13.70 11.17
C ASP A 46 -35.84 13.92 11.41
N ASP A 47 -36.64 13.74 10.34
CA ASP A 47 -38.10 13.76 10.38
C ASP A 47 -38.67 12.71 9.39
N VAL A 48 -38.64 11.45 9.83
CA VAL A 48 -38.93 10.25 9.00
C VAL A 48 -40.30 10.33 8.32
N VAL A 49 -41.28 10.92 8.96
CA VAL A 49 -42.68 10.99 8.43
C VAL A 49 -43.04 12.35 7.86
N GLY A 50 -42.16 13.35 7.93
CA GLY A 50 -42.41 14.69 7.47
C GLY A 50 -43.41 15.46 8.36
N ALA A 51 -43.40 15.20 9.67
CA ALA A 51 -44.36 15.79 10.60
C ALA A 51 -44.16 17.32 10.74
N VAL A 52 -42.93 17.78 10.79
CA VAL A 52 -42.58 19.21 10.91
C VAL A 52 -43.02 19.99 9.66
N PRO A 53 -42.65 19.61 8.42
CA PRO A 53 -43.10 20.35 7.23
C PRO A 53 -44.62 20.33 7.02
N VAL A 54 -45.27 19.18 7.25
CA VAL A 54 -46.71 19.01 6.97
C VAL A 54 -47.58 19.62 8.08
N HIS A 55 -47.33 19.31 9.35
CA HIS A 55 -48.20 19.72 10.44
C HIS A 55 -47.80 21.04 11.04
N LEU A 56 -46.51 21.31 11.32
CA LEU A 56 -46.06 22.56 11.93
C LEU A 56 -46.07 23.69 10.89
N ALA A 57 -45.28 23.53 9.80
CA ALA A 57 -45.07 24.62 8.85
C ALA A 57 -46.34 24.96 8.06
N ALA A 58 -47.01 24.00 7.50
CA ALA A 58 -48.28 24.23 6.76
C ALA A 58 -49.41 24.60 7.72
N GLY A 59 -49.40 24.12 8.98
CA GLY A 59 -50.39 24.49 9.98
C GLY A 59 -50.22 25.98 10.46
N ILE A 60 -49.00 26.45 10.66
CA ILE A 60 -48.71 27.87 10.90
C ILE A 60 -49.25 28.76 9.78
N TRP A 61 -48.92 28.34 8.53
CA TRP A 61 -49.46 29.06 7.35
C TRP A 61 -50.96 29.04 7.30
N GLY A 62 -51.60 27.90 7.49
CA GLY A 62 -53.06 27.74 7.47
C GLY A 62 -53.76 28.61 8.54
N THR A 63 -53.21 28.67 9.73
CA THR A 63 -53.71 29.53 10.82
C THR A 63 -53.58 31.03 10.46
N LEU A 64 -52.45 31.46 9.88
CA LEU A 64 -52.32 32.83 9.37
C LEU A 64 -53.26 33.11 8.21
N ALA A 65 -53.48 32.15 7.35
CA ALA A 65 -54.39 32.26 6.22
C ALA A 65 -55.84 32.57 6.63
N VAL A 66 -56.26 32.07 7.80
CA VAL A 66 -57.59 32.47 8.37
C VAL A 66 -57.66 33.98 8.57
N GLY A 67 -56.64 34.56 9.17
CA GLY A 67 -56.57 36.01 9.36
C GLY A 67 -56.51 36.80 8.05
N LEU A 68 -55.87 36.22 7.01
CA LEU A 68 -55.65 36.91 5.74
C LEU A 68 -56.83 36.79 4.75
N PHE A 69 -57.46 35.61 4.66
CA PHE A 69 -58.35 35.28 3.52
C PHE A 69 -59.76 34.88 3.91
N SER A 70 -60.06 34.57 5.19
CA SER A 70 -61.41 34.20 5.61
C SER A 70 -62.38 35.40 5.54
N ASP A 71 -63.61 35.09 5.26
CA ASP A 71 -64.70 36.05 5.36
C ASP A 71 -64.98 36.38 6.83
N LEU A 72 -64.81 37.66 7.21
CA LEU A 72 -64.96 38.13 8.61
C LEU A 72 -66.40 38.01 9.10
N ASN A 73 -67.38 38.09 8.19
CA ASN A 73 -68.77 37.92 8.56
C ASN A 73 -69.13 36.48 8.92
N ILE A 74 -68.45 35.50 8.24
CA ILE A 74 -68.63 34.08 8.55
C ILE A 74 -67.89 33.68 9.81
N LEU A 75 -66.69 34.31 10.07
CA LEU A 75 -65.96 34.10 11.31
C LEU A 75 -66.67 34.62 12.56
N ASP A 76 -67.54 35.63 12.42
CA ASP A 76 -68.39 36.22 13.47
C ASP A 76 -67.62 36.57 14.79
N THR A 77 -66.39 37.02 14.63
CA THR A 77 -65.51 37.37 15.79
C THR A 77 -65.62 38.81 16.20
N GLY A 78 -66.33 39.62 15.41
CA GLY A 78 -66.43 41.08 15.66
C GLY A 78 -65.12 41.86 15.48
N LEU A 79 -64.06 41.19 14.96
CA LEU A 79 -62.72 41.76 14.79
C LEU A 79 -62.53 42.25 13.35
N ASP A 80 -61.76 43.30 13.19
CA ASP A 80 -61.28 43.74 11.92
C ASP A 80 -60.15 42.81 11.39
N ARG A 81 -59.75 42.95 10.14
CA ARG A 81 -58.73 42.11 9.47
C ARG A 81 -57.39 42.12 10.23
N PHE A 82 -56.94 43.28 10.69
CA PHE A 82 -55.66 43.40 11.36
C PHE A 82 -55.70 42.75 12.75
N ALA A 83 -56.77 42.97 13.51
CA ALA A 83 -56.97 42.33 14.80
C ALA A 83 -57.07 40.80 14.66
N GLN A 84 -57.74 40.30 13.60
CA GLN A 84 -57.82 38.86 13.32
C GLN A 84 -56.44 38.25 13.05
N ILE A 85 -55.59 38.87 12.23
CA ILE A 85 -54.21 38.40 11.98
C ILE A 85 -53.41 38.40 13.29
N LYS A 86 -53.51 39.44 14.10
CA LYS A 86 -52.83 39.55 15.38
C LYS A 86 -53.23 38.43 16.35
N ILE A 87 -54.51 38.12 16.43
CA ILE A 87 -54.98 37.00 17.28
C ILE A 87 -54.48 35.66 16.82
N GLN A 88 -54.46 35.39 15.48
CA GLN A 88 -53.92 34.17 14.95
C GLN A 88 -52.40 34.03 15.26
N LEU A 89 -51.61 35.10 15.14
CA LEU A 89 -50.22 35.10 15.54
C LEU A 89 -50.02 34.80 17.04
N ILE A 90 -50.80 35.41 17.89
CA ILE A 90 -50.77 35.14 19.35
C ILE A 90 -51.09 33.65 19.59
N GLY A 91 -52.14 33.13 18.95
CA GLY A 91 -52.53 31.70 19.03
C GLY A 91 -51.41 30.75 18.62
N ILE A 92 -50.72 31.04 17.51
CA ILE A 92 -49.59 30.26 17.04
C ILE A 92 -48.45 30.24 18.09
N ILE A 93 -48.12 31.42 18.63
CA ILE A 93 -47.00 31.53 19.61
C ILE A 93 -47.37 30.82 20.92
N VAL A 94 -48.58 31.07 21.44
CA VAL A 94 -49.00 30.50 22.74
C VAL A 94 -49.14 29.00 22.66
N ILE A 95 -49.90 28.50 21.68
CA ILE A 95 -50.14 27.06 21.53
C ILE A 95 -48.86 26.34 21.11
N GLY A 96 -48.09 26.90 20.18
CA GLY A 96 -46.83 26.32 19.72
C GLY A 96 -45.80 26.23 20.86
N SER A 97 -45.64 27.31 21.67
CA SER A 97 -44.74 27.28 22.80
C SER A 97 -45.19 26.29 23.89
N PHE A 98 -46.49 26.27 24.21
CA PHE A 98 -47.01 25.33 25.18
C PHE A 98 -46.79 23.89 24.75
N THR A 99 -47.11 23.57 23.51
CA THR A 99 -46.95 22.22 22.99
C THR A 99 -45.48 21.82 22.95
N PHE A 100 -44.61 22.68 22.44
CA PHE A 100 -43.19 22.43 22.41
C PHE A 100 -42.59 22.18 23.79
N ILE A 101 -42.84 23.11 24.74
CA ILE A 101 -42.24 23.01 26.10
C ILE A 101 -42.77 21.77 26.82
N SER A 102 -44.11 21.55 26.81
CA SER A 102 -44.70 20.40 27.50
C SER A 102 -44.20 19.06 26.89
N SER A 103 -44.19 18.93 25.58
CA SER A 103 -43.72 17.71 24.90
C SER A 103 -42.21 17.49 25.17
N PHE A 104 -41.40 18.57 25.11
CA PHE A 104 -39.97 18.47 25.39
C PHE A 104 -39.69 18.02 26.85
N LEU A 105 -40.42 18.55 27.80
CA LEU A 105 -40.27 18.19 29.23
C LEU A 105 -40.69 16.74 29.47
N ILE A 106 -41.84 16.30 28.90
CA ILE A 106 -42.34 14.95 29.06
C ILE A 106 -41.38 13.95 28.41
N LEU A 107 -40.98 14.17 27.15
CA LEU A 107 -40.05 13.28 26.45
C LEU A 107 -38.66 13.26 27.08
N SER A 108 -38.17 14.41 27.56
CA SER A 108 -36.86 14.44 28.26
C SER A 108 -36.92 13.70 29.60
N LEU A 109 -38.02 13.78 30.32
CA LEU A 109 -38.22 13.01 31.55
C LEU A 109 -38.31 11.50 31.23
N PHE A 110 -39.07 11.13 30.20
CA PHE A 110 -39.25 9.74 29.76
C PHE A 110 -37.91 9.12 29.32
N ASN A 111 -37.10 9.89 28.58
CA ASN A 111 -35.80 9.43 28.08
C ASN A 111 -34.78 9.10 29.20
N LYS A 112 -35.00 9.61 30.43
CA LYS A 112 -34.18 9.22 31.61
C LYS A 112 -34.44 7.80 32.09
N PHE A 113 -35.63 7.29 31.84
CA PHE A 113 -36.02 5.95 32.28
C PHE A 113 -35.99 4.93 31.13
N TYR A 114 -36.26 5.38 29.90
CA TYR A 114 -36.30 4.57 28.71
C TYR A 114 -35.59 5.32 27.59
N ALA A 115 -34.50 4.76 27.07
CA ALA A 115 -33.81 5.35 25.94
C ALA A 115 -34.75 5.39 24.71
N LEU A 116 -35.10 6.61 24.30
CA LEU A 116 -35.97 6.82 23.15
C LEU A 116 -35.26 6.65 21.80
N ARG A 117 -33.92 6.57 21.80
CA ARG A 117 -33.10 6.34 20.61
C ARG A 117 -32.13 5.20 20.88
N VAL A 118 -31.93 4.35 19.91
CA VAL A 118 -30.90 3.30 19.92
C VAL A 118 -29.50 3.92 19.91
N ASN A 119 -28.50 3.19 20.36
CA ASN A 119 -27.14 3.68 20.35
C ASN A 119 -26.60 3.73 18.89
N PRO A 120 -25.56 4.53 18.60
CA PRO A 120 -25.02 4.68 17.25
C PRO A 120 -24.61 3.36 16.58
N VAL A 121 -24.06 2.40 17.34
CA VAL A 121 -23.65 1.09 16.84
C VAL A 121 -24.89 0.27 16.40
N GLN A 122 -25.96 0.32 17.16
CA GLN A 122 -27.22 -0.36 16.80
C GLN A 122 -27.91 0.31 15.60
N GLU A 123 -27.77 1.62 15.48
CA GLU A 123 -28.29 2.38 14.35
C GLU A 123 -27.56 1.99 13.03
N GLU A 124 -26.22 1.83 13.07
CA GLU A 124 -25.43 1.34 11.93
C GLU A 124 -25.76 -0.12 11.57
N LEU A 125 -26.03 -0.97 12.55
CA LEU A 125 -26.45 -2.36 12.32
C LEU A 125 -27.86 -2.47 11.69
N GLY A 126 -28.67 -1.42 11.81
CA GLY A 126 -30.04 -1.37 11.32
C GLY A 126 -31.06 -1.75 12.39
N LEU A 127 -32.17 -0.98 12.44
CA LEU A 127 -33.21 -1.10 13.46
C LEU A 127 -33.91 -2.47 13.49
N ASN A 128 -34.04 -3.13 12.35
CA ASN A 128 -34.62 -4.48 12.27
C ASN A 128 -33.85 -5.49 13.08
N ILE A 129 -32.53 -5.35 13.13
CA ILE A 129 -31.64 -6.22 13.91
C ILE A 129 -31.64 -5.78 15.36
N ALA A 130 -31.50 -4.48 15.61
CA ALA A 130 -31.35 -3.90 16.95
C ALA A 130 -32.61 -4.04 17.81
N GLU A 131 -33.81 -3.90 17.21
CA GLU A 131 -35.11 -3.92 17.91
C GLU A 131 -35.87 -5.24 17.77
N HIS A 132 -35.73 -5.91 16.63
CA HIS A 132 -36.54 -7.11 16.33
C HIS A 132 -35.72 -8.41 16.30
N ASN A 133 -34.41 -8.35 16.58
CA ASN A 133 -33.51 -9.51 16.45
C ASN A 133 -33.69 -10.24 15.10
N ALA A 134 -33.98 -9.49 14.05
CA ALA A 134 -34.17 -10.08 12.74
C ALA A 134 -32.84 -10.64 12.26
N VAL A 135 -32.72 -11.95 12.20
CA VAL A 135 -31.56 -12.63 11.60
C VAL A 135 -31.67 -12.43 10.10
N SER A 136 -30.82 -11.58 9.52
CA SER A 136 -30.72 -11.45 8.08
C SER A 136 -29.45 -12.14 7.60
N ILE A 137 -29.58 -12.94 6.55
CA ILE A 137 -28.46 -13.64 5.91
C ILE A 137 -27.44 -12.60 5.38
N GLU A 138 -27.91 -11.40 5.04
CA GLU A 138 -27.07 -10.28 4.64
C GLU A 138 -26.13 -9.84 5.77
N HIS A 139 -26.65 -9.77 7.01
CA HIS A 139 -25.84 -9.42 8.19
C HIS A 139 -24.79 -10.50 8.50
N ASP A 140 -25.19 -11.79 8.40
CA ASP A 140 -24.26 -12.90 8.58
C ASP A 140 -23.12 -12.83 7.55
N LEU A 141 -23.45 -12.48 6.30
CA LEU A 141 -22.44 -12.31 5.26
C LEU A 141 -21.50 -11.12 5.55
N ILE A 142 -22.02 -9.98 6.02
CA ILE A 142 -21.21 -8.83 6.41
C ILE A 142 -20.27 -9.21 7.55
N SER A 143 -20.76 -9.90 8.58
CA SER A 143 -19.92 -10.35 9.71
C SER A 143 -18.81 -11.32 9.29
N ILE A 144 -19.06 -12.13 8.27
CA ILE A 144 -18.08 -13.05 7.69
C ILE A 144 -17.04 -12.26 6.88
N LEU A 145 -17.44 -11.25 6.12
CA LEU A 145 -16.53 -10.37 5.39
C LEU A 145 -15.60 -9.59 6.35
N ASP A 146 -16.13 -9.10 7.47
CA ASP A 146 -15.32 -8.43 8.50
C ASP A 146 -14.28 -9.39 9.11
N LYS A 147 -14.70 -10.57 9.52
CA LYS A 147 -13.78 -11.60 10.03
C LYS A 147 -12.71 -11.99 9.01
N GLN A 148 -13.10 -12.08 7.73
CA GLN A 148 -12.19 -12.37 6.64
C GLN A 148 -11.17 -11.23 6.46
N SER A 149 -11.63 -9.98 6.51
CA SER A 149 -10.78 -8.79 6.36
C SER A 149 -9.74 -8.68 7.48
N GLU A 150 -10.14 -9.01 8.73
CA GLU A 150 -9.26 -8.97 9.89
C GLU A 150 -8.28 -10.14 9.95
N SER A 151 -8.78 -11.38 9.69
CA SER A 151 -7.97 -12.59 9.82
C SER A 151 -7.14 -12.94 8.59
N GLY A 152 -7.59 -12.54 7.40
CA GLY A 152 -7.02 -12.99 6.12
C GLY A 152 -7.21 -14.50 5.85
N ASP A 153 -8.02 -15.22 6.66
CA ASP A 153 -8.21 -16.65 6.51
C ASP A 153 -9.12 -16.98 5.33
N LEU A 154 -8.54 -17.44 4.23
CA LEU A 154 -9.25 -17.80 2.99
C LEU A 154 -10.18 -19.02 3.13
N LYS A 155 -10.19 -19.71 4.27
CA LYS A 155 -11.06 -20.88 4.51
C LYS A 155 -12.44 -20.52 5.03
N ILE A 156 -12.65 -19.29 5.48
CA ILE A 156 -13.95 -18.80 5.93
C ILE A 156 -14.92 -18.82 4.77
N ARG A 157 -16.14 -19.35 5.01
CA ARG A 157 -17.19 -19.47 4.01
C ARG A 157 -18.47 -18.77 4.47
N GLY A 158 -19.15 -18.14 3.51
CA GLY A 158 -20.45 -17.51 3.70
C GLY A 158 -21.64 -18.47 3.56
N PRO A 159 -22.85 -18.01 3.93
CA PRO A 159 -24.09 -18.78 3.78
C PRO A 159 -24.35 -19.12 2.31
N GLN A 160 -25.03 -20.24 2.06
CA GLN A 160 -25.26 -20.79 0.71
C GLN A 160 -26.74 -21.08 0.42
N ASP A 161 -27.66 -20.31 0.99
CA ASP A 161 -29.07 -20.50 0.71
C ASP A 161 -29.42 -19.90 -0.67
N PRO A 162 -29.73 -20.71 -1.70
CA PRO A 162 -30.01 -20.20 -3.05
C PRO A 162 -31.36 -19.46 -3.16
N PHE A 163 -32.20 -19.51 -2.14
CA PHE A 163 -33.52 -18.87 -2.15
C PHE A 163 -33.52 -17.48 -1.55
N THR A 164 -32.35 -17.01 -1.03
CA THR A 164 -32.21 -15.67 -0.47
C THR A 164 -31.14 -14.88 -1.24
N ALA A 165 -31.29 -13.55 -1.30
CA ALA A 165 -30.30 -12.69 -1.96
C ALA A 165 -28.92 -12.81 -1.31
N GLY A 166 -28.86 -12.82 0.02
CA GLY A 166 -27.61 -12.97 0.77
C GLY A 166 -26.94 -14.33 0.55
N GLY A 167 -27.70 -15.40 0.44
CA GLY A 167 -27.17 -16.72 0.16
C GLY A 167 -26.63 -16.88 -1.27
N VAL A 168 -27.26 -16.23 -2.27
CA VAL A 168 -26.72 -16.17 -3.63
C VAL A 168 -25.39 -15.42 -3.65
N ILE A 169 -25.28 -14.28 -2.95
CA ILE A 169 -24.02 -13.54 -2.82
C ILE A 169 -22.98 -14.42 -2.12
N GLY A 170 -23.36 -15.12 -1.05
CA GLY A 170 -22.51 -16.06 -0.34
C GLY A 170 -21.94 -17.19 -1.20
N LEU A 171 -22.73 -17.72 -2.16
CA LEU A 171 -22.25 -18.67 -3.15
C LEU A 171 -21.12 -18.11 -4.02
N TYR A 172 -21.29 -16.90 -4.55
CA TYR A 172 -20.25 -16.25 -5.34
C TYR A 172 -19.02 -15.89 -4.49
N TYR A 173 -19.24 -15.43 -3.26
CA TYR A 173 -18.16 -15.22 -2.28
C TYR A 173 -17.35 -16.48 -2.06
N ASN A 174 -18.00 -17.61 -1.79
CA ASN A 174 -17.34 -18.89 -1.57
C ASN A 174 -16.55 -19.36 -2.79
N LYS A 175 -17.09 -19.16 -3.99
CA LYS A 175 -16.38 -19.44 -5.24
C LYS A 175 -15.11 -18.58 -5.39
N LEU A 176 -15.21 -17.30 -5.03
CA LEU A 176 -14.07 -16.38 -5.03
C LEU A 176 -13.00 -16.82 -4.02
N MET A 177 -13.40 -17.12 -2.78
CA MET A 177 -12.49 -17.59 -1.73
C MET A 177 -11.77 -18.88 -2.12
N SER A 178 -12.48 -19.85 -2.70
CA SER A 178 -11.87 -21.09 -3.21
C SER A 178 -10.85 -20.81 -4.32
N LYS A 179 -11.12 -19.86 -5.19
CA LYS A 179 -10.17 -19.47 -6.25
C LYS A 179 -8.93 -18.78 -5.67
N LEU A 180 -9.13 -17.91 -4.69
CA LEU A 180 -8.01 -17.25 -3.99
C LEU A 180 -7.15 -18.27 -3.22
N GLU A 181 -7.76 -19.21 -2.51
CA GLU A 181 -7.09 -20.28 -1.77
C GLU A 181 -6.20 -21.11 -2.72
N THR A 182 -6.76 -21.58 -3.84
CA THR A 182 -5.96 -22.33 -4.83
C THR A 182 -4.82 -21.51 -5.42
N THR A 183 -5.05 -20.22 -5.71
CA THR A 183 -4.03 -19.32 -6.25
C THR A 183 -2.89 -19.08 -5.24
N GLU A 184 -3.24 -18.91 -3.95
CA GLU A 184 -2.24 -18.73 -2.88
C GLU A 184 -1.42 -20.00 -2.64
N GLU A 185 -2.05 -21.19 -2.71
CA GLU A 185 -1.34 -22.47 -2.65
C GLU A 185 -0.37 -22.65 -3.84
N GLU A 186 -0.81 -22.34 -5.06
CA GLU A 186 0.06 -22.39 -6.25
C GLU A 186 1.24 -21.43 -6.10
N LYS A 187 1.01 -20.21 -5.67
CA LYS A 187 2.03 -19.19 -5.41
C LYS A 187 3.05 -19.66 -4.37
N ASN A 188 2.59 -20.31 -3.30
CA ASN A 188 3.47 -20.83 -2.26
C ASN A 188 4.33 -21.99 -2.78
N LYS A 189 3.75 -22.90 -3.58
CA LYS A 189 4.50 -23.96 -4.26
C LYS A 189 5.57 -23.41 -5.22
N TRP A 190 5.24 -22.35 -5.97
CA TRP A 190 6.20 -21.67 -6.83
C TRP A 190 7.33 -21.01 -6.04
N ARG A 191 7.01 -20.33 -4.93
CA ARG A 191 8.02 -19.72 -4.04
C ARG A 191 8.98 -20.76 -3.47
N GLU A 192 8.45 -21.89 -3.00
CA GLU A 192 9.28 -22.99 -2.50
C GLU A 192 10.19 -23.57 -3.59
N ARG A 193 9.67 -23.76 -4.81
CA ARG A 193 10.47 -24.26 -5.94
C ARG A 193 11.61 -23.30 -6.26
N ILE A 194 11.31 -22.00 -6.43
CA ILE A 194 12.32 -20.99 -6.71
C ILE A 194 13.37 -20.94 -5.60
N SER A 195 12.94 -20.96 -4.33
CA SER A 195 13.87 -20.98 -3.19
C SER A 195 14.81 -22.19 -3.21
N LYS A 196 14.32 -23.38 -3.57
CA LYS A 196 15.16 -24.57 -3.73
C LYS A 196 16.15 -24.43 -4.88
N GLU A 197 15.72 -23.91 -6.02
CA GLU A 197 16.59 -23.69 -7.19
C GLU A 197 17.70 -22.67 -6.88
N VAL A 198 17.35 -21.58 -6.21
CA VAL A 198 18.34 -20.56 -5.77
C VAL A 198 19.36 -21.19 -4.79
N LYS A 199 18.91 -21.97 -3.82
CA LYS A 199 19.82 -22.66 -2.88
C LYS A 199 20.77 -23.64 -3.60
N LEU A 200 20.31 -24.30 -4.66
CA LEU A 200 21.19 -25.15 -5.49
C LEU A 200 22.20 -24.31 -6.25
N ALA A 201 21.80 -23.17 -6.82
CA ALA A 201 22.70 -22.25 -7.52
C ALA A 201 23.80 -21.73 -6.56
N VAL A 202 23.46 -21.38 -5.31
CA VAL A 202 24.44 -21.01 -4.27
C VAL A 202 25.48 -22.11 -4.04
N LYS A 203 25.04 -23.34 -3.85
CA LYS A 203 25.95 -24.49 -3.67
C LYS A 203 26.88 -24.70 -4.85
N VAL A 204 26.40 -24.51 -6.08
CA VAL A 204 27.23 -24.57 -7.28
C VAL A 204 28.24 -23.42 -7.28
N GLN A 205 27.81 -22.21 -6.94
CA GLN A 205 28.69 -21.04 -6.87
C GLN A 205 29.82 -21.21 -5.83
N GLU A 206 29.51 -21.78 -4.66
CA GLU A 206 30.51 -22.04 -3.61
C GLU A 206 31.67 -22.91 -4.12
N ASN A 207 31.44 -23.76 -5.13
CA ASN A 207 32.51 -24.56 -5.72
C ASN A 207 33.46 -23.76 -6.63
N PHE A 208 33.07 -22.56 -7.08
CA PHE A 208 33.96 -21.65 -7.82
C PHE A 208 34.82 -20.79 -6.90
N LEU A 209 34.53 -20.76 -5.60
CA LEU A 209 35.32 -19.99 -4.65
C LEU A 209 36.43 -20.86 -4.07
N PRO A 210 37.66 -20.33 -3.95
CA PRO A 210 38.76 -21.07 -3.38
C PRO A 210 38.56 -21.30 -1.88
N LYS A 211 39.34 -22.25 -1.32
CA LYS A 211 39.43 -22.39 0.12
C LYS A 211 40.03 -21.11 0.72
N ARG A 212 39.55 -20.70 1.90
CA ARG A 212 39.92 -19.46 2.56
C ARG A 212 41.42 -19.20 2.63
N ASN A 213 42.23 -20.22 2.77
CA ASN A 213 43.68 -20.15 2.85
C ASN A 213 44.33 -21.18 1.95
N LEU A 214 45.37 -20.81 1.20
CA LEU A 214 46.21 -21.75 0.51
C LEU A 214 47.32 -22.26 1.47
N LYS A 215 47.46 -23.58 1.61
CA LYS A 215 48.57 -24.18 2.33
C LYS A 215 49.87 -23.80 1.61
N ASN A 216 50.90 -23.41 2.40
CA ASN A 216 52.26 -23.03 1.94
C ASN A 216 52.37 -21.68 1.18
N TYR A 217 51.28 -20.92 1.07
CA TYR A 217 51.29 -19.58 0.46
C TYR A 217 50.76 -18.53 1.43
N PRO A 218 51.39 -17.35 1.54
CA PRO A 218 51.00 -16.31 2.50
C PRO A 218 49.80 -15.49 1.98
N VAL A 219 48.77 -16.16 1.45
CA VAL A 219 47.58 -15.53 0.93
C VAL A 219 46.33 -16.07 1.63
N SER A 220 45.38 -15.19 1.88
CA SER A 220 44.10 -15.56 2.45
C SER A 220 43.00 -14.65 1.90
N GLY A 221 41.80 -15.18 1.74
CA GLY A 221 40.63 -14.43 1.33
C GLY A 221 39.37 -14.92 2.07
N ILE A 222 38.39 -14.05 2.17
CA ILE A 222 37.07 -14.36 2.70
C ILE A 222 36.02 -13.71 1.79
N ASN A 223 34.99 -14.45 1.47
CA ASN A 223 33.81 -13.94 0.79
C ASN A 223 32.62 -14.02 1.75
N ILE A 224 31.92 -12.91 1.93
CA ILE A 224 30.70 -12.82 2.73
C ILE A 224 29.63 -12.32 1.78
N ALA A 225 28.80 -13.23 1.29
CA ALA A 225 27.76 -12.91 0.33
C ALA A 225 26.69 -11.98 0.96
N ALA A 226 26.42 -10.85 0.30
CA ALA A 226 25.38 -9.92 0.74
C ALA A 226 23.96 -10.42 0.40
N ARG A 227 23.83 -11.35 -0.55
CA ARG A 227 22.62 -12.06 -0.96
C ARG A 227 22.91 -13.54 -1.20
N GLU A 228 21.83 -14.29 -1.54
CA GLU A 228 21.95 -15.74 -1.76
C GLU A 228 22.97 -16.07 -2.84
N VAL A 229 23.07 -15.29 -3.93
CA VAL A 229 24.07 -15.43 -4.99
C VAL A 229 24.86 -14.13 -5.08
N SER A 230 26.20 -14.17 -4.92
CA SER A 230 27.09 -13.03 -4.95
C SER A 230 27.68 -12.76 -6.33
N GLY A 231 27.86 -11.48 -6.67
CA GLY A 231 28.71 -11.05 -7.79
C GLY A 231 30.20 -11.03 -7.42
N ASP A 232 30.50 -10.82 -6.12
CA ASP A 232 31.85 -10.73 -5.60
C ASP A 232 32.53 -12.07 -5.54
N PHE A 233 33.80 -12.09 -5.91
CA PHE A 233 34.62 -13.29 -5.77
C PHE A 233 36.08 -12.96 -5.65
N PHE A 234 36.83 -13.91 -5.13
CA PHE A 234 38.28 -13.96 -5.21
C PHE A 234 38.75 -15.35 -5.62
N SER A 235 39.89 -15.46 -6.25
CA SER A 235 40.55 -16.74 -6.53
C SER A 235 42.06 -16.65 -6.41
N PHE A 236 42.68 -17.79 -6.13
CA PHE A 236 44.11 -17.95 -6.06
C PHE A 236 44.55 -19.14 -6.90
N TYR A 237 45.57 -18.93 -7.72
CA TYR A 237 46.18 -20.01 -8.49
C TYR A 237 47.66 -20.13 -8.15
N PRO A 238 48.09 -21.14 -7.34
CA PRO A 238 49.48 -21.34 -6.99
C PRO A 238 50.20 -21.99 -8.16
N HIS A 239 51.39 -21.46 -8.48
CA HIS A 239 52.27 -22.04 -9.50
C HIS A 239 53.73 -21.91 -9.07
N ASN A 240 54.37 -23.03 -8.69
CA ASN A 240 55.77 -23.07 -8.18
C ASN A 240 55.98 -22.01 -7.08
N ASP A 241 56.88 -21.03 -7.34
CA ASP A 241 57.24 -19.97 -6.42
C ASP A 241 56.37 -18.71 -6.55
N CYS A 242 55.31 -18.77 -7.37
CA CYS A 242 54.37 -17.68 -7.57
C CYS A 242 52.93 -18.06 -7.19
N VAL A 243 52.15 -17.08 -6.77
CA VAL A 243 50.71 -17.19 -6.64
C VAL A 243 50.04 -16.08 -7.41
N TYR A 244 49.21 -16.46 -8.39
CA TYR A 244 48.31 -15.55 -9.06
C TYR A 244 47.05 -15.34 -8.20
N PHE A 245 46.55 -14.14 -8.20
CA PHE A 245 45.34 -13.81 -7.46
C PHE A 245 44.43 -12.88 -8.24
N ILE A 246 43.12 -13.00 -7.98
CA ILE A 246 42.09 -12.07 -8.42
C ILE A 246 41.18 -11.74 -7.25
N ILE A 247 40.74 -10.50 -7.18
CA ILE A 247 39.54 -10.07 -6.49
C ILE A 247 38.69 -9.28 -7.47
N ALA A 248 37.40 -9.52 -7.50
CA ALA A 248 36.53 -8.90 -8.49
C ALA A 248 35.09 -8.76 -7.96
N ASP A 249 34.41 -7.76 -8.48
CA ASP A 249 32.99 -7.50 -8.26
C ASP A 249 32.28 -7.35 -9.60
N VAL A 250 31.18 -8.06 -9.76
CA VAL A 250 30.31 -8.02 -10.94
C VAL A 250 29.21 -7.02 -10.72
N ALA A 251 29.11 -6.00 -11.56
CA ALA A 251 28.03 -5.03 -11.54
C ALA A 251 26.69 -5.71 -11.69
N GLY A 252 25.85 -5.65 -10.63
CA GLY A 252 24.55 -6.30 -10.57
C GLY A 252 24.41 -7.25 -9.37
N LYS A 253 23.25 -7.89 -9.26
CA LYS A 253 22.93 -8.75 -8.10
C LYS A 253 22.15 -10.00 -8.55
N GLY A 254 22.24 -11.07 -7.75
CA GLY A 254 21.48 -12.30 -7.96
C GLY A 254 22.08 -13.22 -9.02
N ILE A 255 21.26 -14.12 -9.55
CA ILE A 255 21.71 -15.24 -10.41
C ILE A 255 22.50 -14.77 -11.63
N HIS A 256 22.10 -13.67 -12.27
CA HIS A 256 22.79 -13.14 -13.45
C HIS A 256 24.24 -12.72 -13.13
N ALA A 257 24.44 -12.01 -12.03
CA ALA A 257 25.78 -11.62 -11.57
C ALA A 257 26.62 -12.85 -11.22
N GLY A 258 26.02 -13.84 -10.55
CA GLY A 258 26.67 -15.10 -10.24
C GLY A 258 27.12 -15.90 -11.48
N MET A 259 26.38 -15.84 -12.58
CA MET A 259 26.78 -16.47 -13.85
C MET A 259 28.00 -15.76 -14.49
N VAL A 260 28.00 -14.42 -14.47
CA VAL A 260 29.14 -13.63 -14.96
C VAL A 260 30.36 -13.87 -14.07
N MET A 261 30.19 -13.93 -12.75
CA MET A 261 31.23 -14.27 -11.78
C MET A 261 31.85 -15.65 -12.07
N ALA A 262 31.03 -16.67 -12.24
CA ALA A 262 31.51 -18.04 -12.56
C ALA A 262 32.33 -18.06 -13.85
N LYS A 263 31.90 -17.32 -14.87
CA LYS A 263 32.66 -17.16 -16.11
C LYS A 263 33.99 -16.44 -15.86
N ALA A 264 33.97 -15.31 -15.16
CA ALA A 264 35.19 -14.52 -14.88
C ALA A 264 36.19 -15.31 -14.03
N SER A 265 35.72 -16.03 -13.02
CA SER A 265 36.56 -16.92 -12.19
C SER A 265 37.23 -18.02 -13.01
N THR A 266 36.45 -18.71 -13.87
CA THR A 266 36.99 -19.76 -14.74
C THR A 266 38.03 -19.22 -15.74
N LEU A 267 37.74 -18.04 -16.35
CA LEU A 267 38.69 -17.38 -17.25
C LEU A 267 40.01 -17.05 -16.54
N PHE A 268 39.94 -16.49 -15.33
CA PHE A 268 41.12 -16.22 -14.54
C PHE A 268 41.93 -17.50 -14.30
N GLU A 269 41.33 -18.58 -13.85
CA GLU A 269 42.02 -19.83 -13.55
C GLU A 269 42.73 -20.40 -14.78
N VAL A 270 42.04 -20.45 -15.94
CA VAL A 270 42.64 -20.94 -17.21
C VAL A 270 43.81 -20.07 -17.64
N LEU A 271 43.69 -18.74 -17.54
CA LEU A 271 44.76 -17.83 -17.93
C LEU A 271 45.95 -17.86 -16.96
N ALA A 272 45.68 -17.96 -15.65
CA ALA A 272 46.74 -18.11 -14.62
C ALA A 272 47.57 -19.39 -14.83
N GLN A 273 46.95 -20.47 -15.31
CA GLN A 273 47.65 -21.72 -15.71
C GLN A 273 48.67 -21.50 -16.84
N SER A 274 48.40 -20.55 -17.74
CA SER A 274 49.25 -20.24 -18.87
C SER A 274 50.47 -19.39 -18.51
N LYS A 275 50.62 -18.97 -17.26
CA LYS A 275 51.77 -18.19 -16.73
C LYS A 275 52.00 -16.88 -17.45
N VAL A 276 50.96 -16.23 -17.85
CA VAL A 276 51.05 -14.92 -18.51
C VAL A 276 51.01 -13.79 -17.48
N ASP A 277 51.50 -12.63 -17.84
CA ASP A 277 51.56 -11.46 -16.98
C ASP A 277 50.16 -10.96 -16.57
N PRO A 278 49.98 -10.29 -15.42
CA PRO A 278 48.66 -9.79 -14.97
C PRO A 278 47.93 -8.90 -15.97
N ASP A 279 48.61 -8.07 -16.77
CA ASP A 279 48.07 -7.24 -17.82
C ASP A 279 47.46 -8.08 -18.96
N GLU A 280 48.10 -9.20 -19.30
CA GLU A 280 47.66 -10.13 -20.32
C GLU A 280 46.44 -10.92 -19.85
N ILE A 281 46.41 -11.35 -18.58
CA ILE A 281 45.24 -11.99 -17.99
C ILE A 281 44.01 -11.06 -18.11
N ILE A 282 44.16 -9.81 -17.62
CA ILE A 282 43.07 -8.83 -17.68
C ILE A 282 42.63 -8.52 -19.11
N PHE A 283 43.58 -8.37 -20.05
CA PHE A 283 43.28 -8.11 -21.45
C PHE A 283 42.43 -9.22 -22.07
N HIS A 284 42.80 -10.47 -21.88
CA HIS A 284 42.03 -11.61 -22.38
C HIS A 284 40.68 -11.75 -21.71
N MET A 285 40.60 -11.58 -20.38
CA MET A 285 39.32 -11.57 -19.64
C MET A 285 38.38 -10.48 -20.15
N ASN A 286 38.88 -9.26 -20.31
CA ASN A 286 38.07 -8.14 -20.82
C ASN A 286 37.51 -8.44 -22.21
N ASN A 287 38.34 -8.92 -23.13
CA ASN A 287 37.92 -9.15 -24.50
C ASN A 287 36.93 -10.31 -24.61
N ASP A 288 37.07 -11.34 -23.79
CA ASP A 288 36.10 -12.45 -23.75
C ASP A 288 34.78 -12.03 -23.12
N LEU A 289 34.77 -11.26 -22.06
CA LEU A 289 33.57 -10.70 -21.45
C LEU A 289 32.83 -9.76 -22.42
N ASN A 290 33.54 -8.92 -23.17
CA ASN A 290 32.96 -8.06 -24.20
C ASN A 290 32.30 -8.87 -25.36
N ASN A 291 32.91 -9.99 -25.76
CA ASN A 291 32.35 -10.84 -26.82
C ASN A 291 31.06 -11.55 -26.39
N THR A 292 30.80 -11.72 -25.11
CA THR A 292 29.70 -12.51 -24.55
C THR A 292 28.47 -11.70 -24.25
N LYS A 293 28.21 -10.53 -24.71
CA LYS A 293 27.01 -9.74 -24.44
C LYS A 293 26.39 -9.99 -23.04
N THR A 294 27.10 -9.55 -22.00
CA THR A 294 26.72 -9.74 -20.58
C THR A 294 25.51 -8.90 -20.15
N SER A 295 24.65 -8.52 -21.08
CA SER A 295 23.45 -7.68 -20.83
C SER A 295 23.75 -6.34 -20.11
N GLY A 296 24.93 -5.77 -20.39
CA GLY A 296 25.38 -4.50 -19.78
C GLY A 296 26.06 -4.67 -18.42
N MET A 297 26.26 -5.90 -17.93
CA MET A 297 27.04 -6.15 -16.73
C MET A 297 28.54 -6.10 -17.05
N PHE A 298 29.29 -5.53 -16.13
CA PHE A 298 30.74 -5.42 -16.19
C PHE A 298 31.37 -5.96 -14.90
N VAL A 299 32.68 -6.15 -14.91
CA VAL A 299 33.43 -6.69 -13.77
C VAL A 299 34.54 -5.72 -13.40
N THR A 300 34.54 -5.24 -12.16
CA THR A 300 35.69 -4.57 -11.61
C THR A 300 36.66 -5.58 -11.03
N SER A 301 37.97 -5.42 -11.20
CA SER A 301 38.90 -6.44 -10.72
C SER A 301 40.30 -5.90 -10.42
N ILE A 302 40.97 -6.55 -9.45
CA ILE A 302 42.42 -6.51 -9.29
C ILE A 302 42.94 -7.90 -9.57
N VAL A 303 43.81 -8.01 -10.57
CA VAL A 303 44.53 -9.25 -10.90
C VAL A 303 46.00 -9.04 -10.66
N GLY A 304 46.64 -9.99 -10.01
CA GLY A 304 48.06 -9.88 -9.75
C GLY A 304 48.75 -11.21 -9.54
N GLU A 305 50.07 -11.13 -9.37
CA GLU A 305 50.92 -12.23 -8.97
C GLU A 305 51.84 -11.82 -7.83
N TYR A 306 52.14 -12.74 -6.95
CA TYR A 306 53.13 -12.59 -5.89
C TYR A 306 54.19 -13.69 -6.04
N ASN A 307 55.46 -13.29 -6.12
CA ASN A 307 56.59 -14.21 -6.16
C ASN A 307 57.21 -14.36 -4.76
N LEU A 308 57.22 -15.62 -4.26
CA LEU A 308 57.65 -15.93 -2.91
C LEU A 308 59.17 -15.78 -2.72
N ILE A 309 59.98 -15.97 -3.79
CA ILE A 309 61.45 -15.92 -3.72
C ILE A 309 61.91 -14.45 -3.74
N SER A 310 61.45 -13.67 -4.69
CA SER A 310 61.86 -12.27 -4.85
C SER A 310 61.12 -11.29 -3.92
N ASP A 311 60.02 -11.74 -3.28
CA ASP A 311 59.10 -10.96 -2.48
C ASP A 311 58.46 -9.80 -3.27
N ASP A 312 58.40 -9.93 -4.59
CA ASP A 312 57.75 -8.99 -5.51
C ASP A 312 56.26 -9.27 -5.64
N ILE A 313 55.42 -8.25 -5.56
CA ILE A 313 54.04 -8.30 -5.96
C ILE A 313 53.82 -7.40 -7.18
N ARG A 314 53.14 -7.93 -8.18
CA ARG A 314 52.74 -7.19 -9.40
C ARG A 314 51.24 -7.31 -9.56
N TRP A 315 50.53 -6.21 -9.91
CA TRP A 315 49.12 -6.22 -10.08
C TRP A 315 48.63 -5.16 -11.06
N VAL A 316 47.42 -5.38 -11.60
CA VAL A 316 46.63 -4.41 -12.38
C VAL A 316 45.32 -4.20 -11.68
N ASN A 317 44.85 -2.95 -11.58
CA ASN A 317 43.54 -2.59 -11.11
C ASN A 317 42.70 -2.09 -12.27
N ALA A 318 41.62 -2.82 -12.61
CA ALA A 318 40.68 -2.50 -13.67
C ALA A 318 39.33 -2.08 -13.07
N GLY A 319 39.19 -0.81 -12.75
CA GLY A 319 37.95 -0.21 -12.24
C GLY A 319 37.54 -0.65 -10.84
N HIS A 320 38.40 -1.32 -10.08
CA HIS A 320 38.11 -1.84 -8.75
C HIS A 320 38.48 -0.85 -7.64
N GLN A 321 38.00 -1.10 -6.42
CA GLN A 321 38.41 -0.37 -5.22
C GLN A 321 39.97 -0.28 -5.12
N PRO A 322 40.53 0.79 -4.54
CA PRO A 322 41.97 0.93 -4.42
C PRO A 322 42.58 -0.23 -3.65
N ALA A 323 43.70 -0.77 -4.17
CA ALA A 323 44.51 -1.70 -3.40
C ALA A 323 45.23 -0.95 -2.28
N ILE A 324 45.39 -1.58 -1.13
CA ILE A 324 46.05 -0.99 0.06
C ILE A 324 47.30 -1.79 0.42
N LEU A 325 48.43 -1.10 0.53
CA LEU A 325 49.64 -1.64 1.10
C LEU A 325 49.87 -1.06 2.49
N ARG A 326 50.01 -1.92 3.50
CA ARG A 326 50.39 -1.54 4.88
C ARG A 326 51.82 -1.95 5.14
N ASP A 327 52.69 -0.98 5.39
CA ASP A 327 54.10 -1.24 5.70
C ASP A 327 54.30 -1.78 7.15
N LYS A 328 55.52 -2.20 7.49
CA LYS A 328 55.87 -2.69 8.83
C LYS A 328 55.70 -1.66 9.95
N LYS A 329 55.71 -0.36 9.60
CA LYS A 329 55.51 0.75 10.54
C LYS A 329 54.04 1.12 10.70
N GLY A 330 53.12 0.45 9.98
CA GLY A 330 51.69 0.67 10.04
C GLY A 330 51.18 1.80 9.12
N LYS A 331 52.04 2.38 8.26
CA LYS A 331 51.65 3.38 7.27
C LYS A 331 50.92 2.71 6.09
N TYR A 332 49.85 3.32 5.63
CA TYR A 332 49.07 2.86 4.49
C TYR A 332 49.40 3.65 3.23
N SER A 333 49.45 2.94 2.09
CA SER A 333 49.52 3.50 0.76
C SER A 333 48.39 2.92 -0.07
N GLN A 334 47.68 3.75 -0.84
CA GLN A 334 46.57 3.36 -1.71
C GLN A 334 47.00 3.45 -3.17
N PHE A 335 46.50 2.52 -3.97
CA PHE A 335 46.79 2.43 -5.41
C PHE A 335 45.45 2.39 -6.17
N GLU A 336 45.16 3.52 -6.77
CA GLU A 336 43.93 3.73 -7.54
C GLU A 336 43.86 2.84 -8.77
N SER A 337 42.65 2.72 -9.34
CA SER A 337 42.46 2.06 -10.61
C SER A 337 43.14 2.83 -11.74
N SER A 338 43.81 2.11 -12.65
CA SER A 338 44.48 2.66 -13.82
C SER A 338 43.83 2.29 -15.14
N ALA A 339 42.78 1.45 -15.11
CA ALA A 339 42.11 0.94 -16.31
C ALA A 339 40.59 0.84 -16.09
N PRO A 340 39.76 0.89 -17.14
CA PRO A 340 38.32 0.71 -17.04
C PRO A 340 37.94 -0.70 -16.58
N PRO A 341 36.72 -0.91 -16.01
CA PRO A 341 36.20 -2.22 -15.68
C PRO A 341 36.13 -3.15 -16.91
N LEU A 342 36.22 -4.46 -16.65
CA LEU A 342 36.18 -5.48 -17.69
C LEU A 342 34.77 -5.61 -18.26
N GLY A 343 34.67 -5.81 -19.57
CA GLY A 343 33.41 -5.99 -20.27
C GLY A 343 32.73 -4.68 -20.72
N VAL A 344 33.29 -3.51 -20.37
CA VAL A 344 32.75 -2.20 -20.77
C VAL A 344 33.21 -1.83 -22.18
N ILE A 345 34.53 -1.87 -22.42
CA ILE A 345 35.15 -1.46 -23.66
C ILE A 345 36.12 -2.54 -24.14
N LYS A 346 35.92 -3.01 -25.39
CA LYS A 346 36.85 -3.94 -26.01
C LYS A 346 38.19 -3.26 -26.27
N GLN A 347 39.28 -3.80 -25.79
CA GLN A 347 40.62 -3.27 -25.99
C GLN A 347 41.32 -3.93 -27.19
N LYS A 348 42.09 -3.14 -27.90
CA LYS A 348 42.92 -3.63 -29.03
C LYS A 348 44.31 -4.06 -28.59
N ASP A 349 44.81 -3.49 -27.51
CA ASP A 349 46.12 -3.70 -26.98
C ASP A 349 46.08 -3.80 -25.43
N LYS A 350 46.97 -4.59 -24.86
CA LYS A 350 47.13 -4.75 -23.42
C LYS A 350 47.81 -3.57 -22.69
N SER A 351 48.41 -2.64 -23.45
CA SER A 351 49.14 -1.46 -22.91
C SER A 351 48.23 -0.54 -22.08
N VAL A 352 46.91 -0.65 -22.19
CA VAL A 352 45.93 0.07 -21.35
C VAL A 352 46.02 -0.41 -19.87
N TYR A 353 46.48 -1.62 -19.65
CA TYR A 353 46.52 -2.24 -18.33
C TYR A 353 47.94 -2.10 -17.72
N ILE A 354 48.13 -1.03 -16.94
CA ILE A 354 49.41 -0.68 -16.33
C ILE A 354 49.68 -1.61 -15.14
N ILE A 355 50.80 -2.34 -15.19
CA ILE A 355 51.26 -3.19 -14.07
C ILE A 355 51.89 -2.31 -12.99
N ASN A 356 51.29 -2.34 -11.80
CA ASN A 356 51.92 -1.84 -10.59
C ASN A 356 52.87 -2.91 -10.03
N LYS A 357 54.02 -2.50 -9.51
CA LYS A 357 55.01 -3.42 -8.93
C LYS A 357 55.62 -2.85 -7.65
N THR A 358 55.76 -3.68 -6.62
CA THR A 358 56.50 -3.35 -5.40
C THR A 358 57.05 -4.60 -4.71
N LYS A 359 58.01 -4.43 -3.82
CA LYS A 359 58.45 -5.49 -2.90
C LYS A 359 57.68 -5.38 -1.60
N LEU A 360 57.16 -6.49 -1.09
CA LEU A 360 56.45 -6.49 0.17
C LEU A 360 57.37 -6.23 1.37
N ASN A 361 58.58 -6.83 1.40
CA ASN A 361 59.53 -6.64 2.51
C ASN A 361 58.86 -6.76 3.90
N GLY A 362 57.90 -7.69 4.02
CA GLY A 362 57.08 -7.89 5.21
C GLY A 362 55.94 -6.89 5.41
N SER A 363 55.64 -6.07 4.41
CA SER A 363 54.36 -5.33 4.29
C SER A 363 53.21 -6.27 3.97
N ARG A 364 51.96 -5.80 4.11
CA ARG A 364 50.74 -6.55 3.74
C ARG A 364 49.99 -5.83 2.64
N PHE A 365 49.60 -6.59 1.65
CA PHE A 365 48.74 -6.12 0.56
C PHE A 365 47.30 -6.53 0.83
N TYR A 366 46.36 -5.59 0.71
CA TYR A 366 44.95 -5.81 0.89
C TYR A 366 44.19 -5.35 -0.36
N ALA A 367 43.24 -6.15 -0.75
CA ALA A 367 42.24 -5.80 -1.75
C ALA A 367 40.88 -6.26 -1.23
N PHE A 368 39.80 -5.51 -1.50
CA PHE A 368 38.48 -5.75 -0.98
C PHE A 368 37.39 -5.22 -1.92
N THR A 369 36.20 -5.77 -1.83
CA THR A 369 34.98 -5.30 -2.48
C THR A 369 34.13 -4.55 -1.46
N ASP A 370 33.12 -3.82 -1.91
CA ASP A 370 32.21 -3.06 -1.04
C ASP A 370 31.06 -3.93 -0.46
N GLY A 371 31.02 -5.21 -0.75
CA GLY A 371 30.12 -6.22 -0.15
C GLY A 371 28.83 -6.43 -0.87
#